data_a08713725dbaa7fddfe34c17dec42851
#
_entry.id   a08713725dbaa7fddfe34c17dec42851
#
_cell.length_a   1.000
_cell.length_b   1.000
_cell.length_c   1.000
_cell.angle_alpha   90.00
_cell.angle_beta   90.00
_cell.angle_gamma   90.00
#
_symmetry.space_group_name_H-M   'P 1'
#
loop_
_entity.id
_entity.type
_entity.pdbx_description
1 polymer ?
#
loop_
_entity_poly.entity_id
_entity_poly.type
_entity_poly.pdbx_seq_one_letter_code
_entity_poly.pdbx_strand_id
1 'polypeptide(L)'
;MFVVSLTYKKTIAEVELHLAAHIAYLEQYYAAGTFIASGRKVPRTGGVILAKADSRTALEAILQQDPFCIADVAEFEVIEFVPTKTAPGLEQLIEVI
;
A
#
# COMPACT_ATOMS: atom_id res chain seq x y z
N MET A 1 4.20 -7.67 -8.57
CA MET A 1 4.17 -6.30 -8.07
C MET A 1 2.74 -5.81 -8.00
N PHE A 2 2.42 -5.03 -6.99
CA PHE A 2 1.07 -4.55 -6.78
C PHE A 2 1.07 -3.05 -6.53
N VAL A 3 0.10 -2.36 -7.13
CA VAL A 3 -0.22 -0.98 -6.78
C VAL A 3 -1.50 -1.00 -5.97
N VAL A 4 -1.43 -0.52 -4.74
CA VAL A 4 -2.60 -0.45 -3.85
C VAL A 4 -3.05 0.99 -3.79
N SER A 5 -4.28 1.24 -4.20
CA SER A 5 -4.89 2.57 -4.15
C SER A 5 -5.87 2.62 -2.98
N LEU A 6 -5.64 3.54 -2.05
CA LEU A 6 -6.52 3.79 -0.91
C LEU A 6 -7.29 5.07 -1.17
N THR A 7 -8.60 5.01 -1.02
CA THR A 7 -9.47 6.19 -1.13
C THR A 7 -10.23 6.38 0.17
N TYR A 8 -10.10 7.57 0.77
CA TYR A 8 -10.77 7.85 2.04
C TYR A 8 -12.29 7.83 1.89
N LYS A 9 -12.95 7.19 2.85
CA LYS A 9 -14.43 7.09 2.96
C LYS A 9 -14.98 8.04 4.02
N LYS A 10 -14.12 8.61 4.83
CA LYS A 10 -14.46 9.45 5.98
C LYS A 10 -13.72 10.77 5.87
N THR A 11 -14.04 11.71 6.78
CA THR A 11 -13.37 12.99 6.82
C THR A 11 -11.88 12.86 7.16
N ILE A 12 -11.09 13.84 6.77
CA ILE A 12 -9.66 13.87 7.11
C ILE A 12 -9.47 13.79 8.63
N ALA A 13 -10.31 14.46 9.40
CA ALA A 13 -10.24 14.41 10.86
C ALA A 13 -10.42 13.00 11.41
N GLU A 14 -11.35 12.23 10.85
CA GLU A 14 -11.56 10.83 11.24
C GLU A 14 -10.39 9.94 10.82
N VAL A 15 -9.87 10.14 9.62
CA VAL A 15 -8.68 9.42 9.11
C VAL A 15 -7.48 9.66 10.02
N GLU A 16 -7.26 10.91 10.43
CA GLU A 16 -6.12 11.28 11.27
C GLU A 16 -6.14 10.63 12.65
N LEU A 17 -7.29 10.22 13.17
CA LEU A 17 -7.37 9.45 14.42
C LEU A 17 -6.62 8.11 14.32
N HIS A 18 -6.47 7.58 13.13
CA HIS A 18 -5.82 6.28 12.88
C HIS A 18 -4.47 6.42 12.19
N LEU A 19 -3.99 7.64 11.96
CA LEU A 19 -2.79 7.88 11.17
C LEU A 19 -1.52 7.33 11.82
N ALA A 20 -1.33 7.55 13.12
CA ALA A 20 -0.14 7.05 13.82
C ALA A 20 -0.04 5.52 13.77
N ALA A 21 -1.17 4.83 13.98
CA ALA A 21 -1.24 3.38 13.90
C ALA A 21 -1.00 2.89 12.47
N HIS A 22 -1.54 3.61 11.48
CA HIS A 22 -1.31 3.30 10.06
C HIS A 22 0.17 3.43 9.69
N ILE A 23 0.86 4.47 10.15
CA ILE A 23 2.29 4.66 9.90
C ILE A 23 3.11 3.53 10.53
N ALA A 24 2.80 3.12 11.76
CA ALA A 24 3.47 2.00 12.41
C ALA A 24 3.27 0.69 11.64
N TYR A 25 2.06 0.47 11.12
CA TYR A 25 1.76 -0.67 10.25
C TYR A 25 2.60 -0.63 8.97
N LEU A 26 2.70 0.53 8.31
CA LEU A 26 3.52 0.66 7.10
C LEU A 26 4.98 0.33 7.40
N GLU A 27 5.54 0.86 8.49
CA GLU A 27 6.93 0.62 8.87
C GLU A 27 7.22 -0.86 9.09
N GLN A 28 6.29 -1.60 9.67
CA GLN A 28 6.41 -3.05 9.86
C GLN A 28 6.59 -3.76 8.51
N TYR A 29 5.82 -3.41 7.51
CA TYR A 29 5.88 -4.07 6.21
C TYR A 29 6.96 -3.51 5.29
N TYR A 30 7.45 -2.29 5.52
CA TYR A 30 8.70 -1.83 4.93
C TYR A 30 9.87 -2.67 5.44
N ALA A 31 9.95 -2.91 6.74
CA ALA A 31 11.00 -3.74 7.34
C ALA A 31 10.96 -5.18 6.83
N ALA A 32 9.77 -5.70 6.56
CA ALA A 32 9.59 -7.04 6.00
C ALA A 32 9.90 -7.13 4.49
N GLY A 33 10.11 -6.00 3.82
CA GLY A 33 10.36 -5.97 2.38
C GLY A 33 9.11 -6.09 1.52
N THR A 34 7.93 -6.09 2.12
CA THR A 34 6.65 -6.18 1.40
C THR A 34 6.29 -4.86 0.73
N PHE A 35 6.41 -3.75 1.45
CA PHE A 35 6.15 -2.42 0.90
C PHE A 35 7.45 -1.79 0.41
N ILE A 36 7.39 -1.17 -0.78
CA ILE A 36 8.55 -0.60 -1.47
C ILE A 36 8.52 0.92 -1.41
N ALA A 37 7.35 1.50 -1.63
CA ALA A 37 7.12 2.94 -1.60
C ALA A 37 5.67 3.19 -1.27
N SER A 38 5.38 4.32 -0.64
CA SER A 38 4.01 4.76 -0.40
C SER A 38 3.97 6.27 -0.27
N GLY A 39 2.80 6.83 -0.45
CA GLY A 39 2.59 8.25 -0.32
C GLY A 39 1.12 8.60 -0.38
N ARG A 40 0.82 9.88 -0.18
CA ARG A 40 -0.56 10.38 -0.27
C ARG A 40 -0.89 10.82 -1.68
N LYS A 41 -2.15 10.69 -2.06
CA LYS A 41 -2.65 11.23 -3.32
C LYS A 41 -2.66 12.77 -3.26
N VAL A 42 -2.54 13.39 -4.42
CA VAL A 42 -2.64 14.84 -4.59
C VAL A 42 -3.82 15.12 -5.53
N PRO A 43 -4.89 15.75 -5.06
CA PRO A 43 -5.18 16.19 -3.68
C PRO A 43 -5.29 15.03 -2.69
N ARG A 44 -5.27 15.35 -1.40
CA ARG A 44 -5.25 14.36 -0.32
C ARG A 44 -6.60 13.65 -0.17
N THR A 45 -6.88 12.72 -1.08
CA THR A 45 -8.10 11.90 -1.08
C THR A 45 -7.84 10.44 -0.67
N GLY A 46 -6.59 10.12 -0.37
CA GLY A 46 -6.15 8.77 -0.04
C GLY A 46 -4.66 8.64 -0.17
N GLY A 47 -4.21 7.43 -0.44
CA GLY A 47 -2.80 7.10 -0.60
C GLY A 47 -2.58 6.03 -1.65
N VAL A 48 -1.31 5.76 -1.92
CA VAL A 48 -0.86 4.70 -2.83
C VAL A 48 0.28 3.95 -2.14
N ILE A 49 0.26 2.63 -2.25
CA ILE A 49 1.34 1.76 -1.78
C ILE A 49 1.81 0.92 -2.95
N LEU A 50 3.12 0.87 -3.16
CA LEU A 50 3.74 -0.08 -4.08
C LEU A 50 4.24 -1.27 -3.26
N ALA A 51 3.78 -2.47 -3.59
CA ALA A 51 4.01 -3.66 -2.77
C ALA A 51 4.47 -4.87 -3.58
N LYS A 52 5.24 -5.74 -2.91
CA LYS A 52 5.62 -7.06 -3.42
C LYS A 52 5.02 -8.11 -2.49
N ALA A 53 4.43 -9.15 -3.08
CA ALA A 53 3.92 -10.30 -2.33
C ALA A 53 3.91 -11.51 -3.25
N ASP A 54 3.86 -12.70 -2.66
CA ASP A 54 3.87 -13.96 -3.42
C ASP A 54 2.58 -14.16 -4.20
N SER A 55 1.48 -13.59 -3.73
CA SER A 55 0.18 -13.65 -4.38
C SER A 55 -0.70 -12.49 -3.96
N ARG A 56 -1.76 -12.26 -4.75
CA ARG A 56 -2.78 -11.27 -4.39
C ARG A 56 -3.46 -11.62 -3.07
N THR A 57 -3.75 -12.89 -2.85
CA THR A 57 -4.36 -13.36 -1.60
C THR A 57 -3.48 -13.06 -0.39
N ALA A 58 -2.17 -13.30 -0.50
CA ALA A 58 -1.23 -12.97 0.57
C ALA A 58 -1.20 -11.47 0.85
N LEU A 59 -1.20 -10.64 -0.19
CA LEU A 59 -1.24 -9.18 -0.04
C LEU A 59 -2.54 -8.72 0.62
N GLU A 60 -3.68 -9.26 0.20
CA GLU A 60 -4.98 -8.89 0.76
C GLU A 60 -5.06 -9.18 2.25
N ALA A 61 -4.49 -10.30 2.70
CA ALA A 61 -4.40 -10.62 4.13
C ALA A 61 -3.58 -9.58 4.91
N ILE A 62 -2.51 -9.08 4.29
CA ILE A 62 -1.68 -8.01 4.86
C ILE A 62 -2.46 -6.68 4.91
N LEU A 63 -3.16 -6.34 3.84
CA LEU A 63 -3.92 -5.08 3.77
C LEU A 63 -5.06 -5.04 4.80
N GLN A 64 -5.63 -6.19 5.15
CA GLN A 64 -6.68 -6.27 6.18
C GLN A 64 -6.17 -5.94 7.58
N GLN A 65 -4.87 -5.94 7.80
CA GLN A 65 -4.25 -5.57 9.07
C GLN A 65 -4.05 -4.05 9.21
N ASP A 66 -4.22 -3.29 8.11
CA ASP A 66 -4.06 -1.84 8.14
C ASP A 66 -5.12 -1.23 9.04
N PRO A 67 -4.75 -0.39 10.03
CA PRO A 67 -5.71 0.34 10.86
C PRO A 67 -6.75 1.12 10.05
N PHE A 68 -6.40 1.61 8.86
CA PHE A 68 -7.36 2.26 7.96
C PHE A 68 -8.41 1.28 7.42
N CYS A 69 -8.04 0.02 7.23
CA CYS A 69 -8.99 -1.03 6.83
C CYS A 69 -9.86 -1.44 8.01
N ILE A 70 -9.24 -1.66 9.17
CA ILE A 70 -9.94 -2.11 10.40
C ILE A 70 -10.98 -1.07 10.82
N ALA A 71 -10.64 0.22 10.77
CA ALA A 71 -11.52 1.32 11.13
C ALA A 71 -12.51 1.68 10.00
N ASP A 72 -12.38 1.06 8.84
CA ASP A 72 -13.23 1.31 7.67
C ASP A 72 -13.23 2.78 7.24
N VAL A 73 -12.07 3.43 7.27
CA VAL A 73 -11.93 4.82 6.85
C VAL A 73 -11.42 4.97 5.41
N ALA A 74 -11.03 3.87 4.77
CA ALA A 74 -10.55 3.87 3.40
C ALA A 74 -11.00 2.63 2.64
N GLU A 75 -11.24 2.80 1.34
CA GLU A 75 -11.41 1.70 0.40
C GLU A 75 -10.07 1.36 -0.24
N PHE A 76 -9.83 0.07 -0.48
CA PHE A 76 -8.60 -0.44 -1.05
C PHE A 76 -8.89 -1.05 -2.42
N GLU A 77 -8.14 -0.62 -3.43
CA GLU A 77 -8.16 -1.21 -4.77
C GLU A 77 -6.76 -1.72 -5.07
N VAL A 78 -6.64 -2.93 -5.56
CA VAL A 78 -5.36 -3.59 -5.84
C VAL A 78 -5.25 -3.81 -7.34
N ILE A 79 -4.14 -3.32 -7.93
CA ILE A 79 -3.78 -3.57 -9.31
C ILE A 79 -2.50 -4.39 -9.31
N GLU A 80 -2.54 -5.58 -9.92
CA GLU A 80 -1.35 -6.40 -10.09
C GLU A 80 -0.73 -6.14 -11.45
N PHE A 81 0.60 -6.03 -11.49
CA PHE A 81 1.34 -5.96 -12.74
C PHE A 81 2.70 -6.65 -12.58
N VAL A 82 3.27 -7.04 -13.70
CA VAL A 82 4.61 -7.65 -13.72
C VAL A 82 5.58 -6.62 -14.27
N PRO A 83 6.45 -6.02 -13.44
CA PRO A 83 7.44 -5.07 -13.95
C PRO A 83 8.47 -5.80 -14.80
N THR A 84 8.55 -5.42 -16.07
CA THR A 84 9.48 -6.02 -17.04
C THR A 84 10.60 -5.07 -17.42
N LYS A 85 10.46 -3.79 -17.09
CA LYS A 85 11.45 -2.73 -17.33
C LYS A 85 11.47 -1.77 -16.15
N THR A 86 12.66 -1.26 -15.86
CA THR A 86 12.86 -0.23 -14.84
C THR A 86 13.86 0.81 -15.32
N ALA A 87 13.88 1.94 -14.63
CA ALA A 87 14.99 2.87 -14.75
C ALA A 87 16.28 2.25 -14.17
N PRO A 88 17.46 2.73 -14.56
CA PRO A 88 18.72 2.26 -13.96
C PRO A 88 18.69 2.40 -12.44
N GLY A 89 19.15 1.36 -11.75
CA GLY A 89 19.19 1.32 -10.28
C GLY A 89 17.99 0.63 -9.65
N LEU A 90 16.96 0.28 -10.43
CA LEU A 90 15.75 -0.36 -9.93
C LEU A 90 15.55 -1.77 -10.49
N GLU A 91 16.58 -2.36 -11.05
CA GLU A 91 16.51 -3.66 -11.73
C GLU A 91 16.04 -4.78 -10.82
N GLN A 92 16.27 -4.68 -9.52
CA GLN A 92 15.78 -5.67 -8.54
C GLN A 92 14.25 -5.76 -8.49
N LEU A 93 13.54 -4.77 -9.04
CA LEU A 93 12.08 -4.80 -9.09
C LEU A 93 11.54 -5.63 -10.27
N ILE A 94 12.38 -5.95 -11.25
CA ILE A 94 11.97 -6.72 -12.42
C ILE A 94 11.59 -8.14 -11.98
N GLU A 95 10.43 -8.61 -12.43
CA GLU A 95 9.95 -9.96 -12.17
C GLU A 95 10.10 -10.80 -13.44
N VAL A 96 10.60 -12.02 -13.25
CA VAL A 96 10.70 -12.99 -14.33
C VAL A 96 9.39 -13.76 -14.40
N ILE A 97 8.83 -13.80 -15.60
CA ILE A 97 7.58 -14.53 -15.85
C ILE A 97 7.91 -15.96 -16.29
#